data_6d962506a9ab21af5949abbe2b2ebbd7
#
_entry.id   6d962506a9ab21af5949abbe2b2ebbd7
#
_cell.length_a   1.000
_cell.length_b   1.000
_cell.length_c   1.000
_cell.angle_alpha   90.00
_cell.angle_beta   90.00
_cell.angle_gamma   90.00
#
_symmetry.space_group_name_H-M   'P 1'
#
loop_
_entity.id
_entity.type
_entity.pdbx_description
1 polymer ?
#
loop_
_entity_poly.entity_id
_entity_poly.type
_entity_poly.pdbx_seq_one_letter_code
_entity_poly.pdbx_strand_id
1 'polypeptide(L)'
;MAENLEEQASEGLDIKRYLQVVRRRHVQFLIPVFLGWLIVWGASWILPVRYKSSTLILVEQPTMPKNYVEPNVSDDLQNRLQSITQQILSRTRLLLIIDKLHLYEDSRHQITPDETVERMRKDIDIVLVHDSSGDQITAFKIAYSAHDPHIAQQVTSELTNLFINENLKVRQQLSEDTTNFIGGQLENARAALAEQEAKVREFKGQHEGELPSQEASNLQILSGLQAQLQNEQDTLNTAKQQRVYLLTLIEQSRTLHTASRTADGTPTGLSAIDLKLDGLKSKLADLSSRYTDRYPEVENLKDEIAKTEKMRDVLAAELKTKGNGGNTTRDTSDPSQNSTSLQLQGQLQANQAEIANREQAIAGLKAKVGSYQDRLNTGPALEQQLADLSRGYEQSKANYDGLLKKQNESEMATSMEHMQQGERFSMLDPPSLPLKPAFPNRLIFCGAGLGVGLAFGLLVVGGLEFMDDRLHSEKEIKTLLPMGILSEIPEIISPSDEQSIKKKMMLGWAMAALVAATILAGSAFSYLHT
;
A
#
# COMPACT_ATOMS: atom_id res chain seq x y z
N MET A 1 -5.63 -23.76 -81.14
CA MET A 1 -6.18 -22.49 -80.52
C MET A 1 -5.71 -22.26 -79.09
N ALA A 2 -4.75 -23.06 -78.64
CA ALA A 2 -4.16 -22.94 -77.26
C ALA A 2 -2.69 -22.50 -77.26
N GLU A 3 -2.09 -22.28 -78.44
CA GLU A 3 -0.66 -21.99 -78.59
C GLU A 3 -0.36 -20.49 -78.80
N ASN A 4 -1.42 -19.65 -78.92
CA ASN A 4 -1.29 -18.19 -79.09
C ASN A 4 -1.59 -17.36 -77.83
N LEU A 5 -1.74 -17.99 -76.61
CA LEU A 5 -2.03 -17.29 -75.38
C LEU A 5 -0.83 -17.20 -74.40
N GLU A 6 0.29 -17.92 -74.71
CA GLU A 6 1.51 -17.86 -73.86
C GLU A 6 2.55 -16.81 -74.32
N GLU A 7 2.36 -16.18 -75.49
CA GLU A 7 3.31 -15.20 -76.06
C GLU A 7 3.02 -13.74 -75.66
N GLN A 8 1.93 -13.50 -74.92
CA GLN A 8 1.56 -12.14 -74.42
C GLN A 8 1.90 -11.84 -72.93
N ALA A 9 2.55 -12.74 -72.20
CA ALA A 9 2.79 -12.60 -70.78
C ALA A 9 4.25 -12.32 -70.35
N SER A 10 5.10 -11.82 -71.23
CA SER A 10 6.46 -11.41 -70.88
C SER A 10 6.85 -10.05 -71.47
N GLU A 11 6.06 -9.01 -71.22
CA GLU A 11 6.60 -7.63 -71.18
C GLU A 11 7.49 -7.42 -69.93
N GLY A 12 8.43 -8.30 -69.72
CA GLY A 12 9.57 -8.02 -68.84
C GLY A 12 10.38 -6.90 -69.49
N LEU A 13 10.64 -5.86 -68.68
CA LEU A 13 11.54 -4.74 -69.02
C LEU A 13 12.73 -5.28 -69.84
N ASP A 14 12.73 -5.03 -71.13
CA ASP A 14 13.77 -5.57 -72.06
C ASP A 14 15.07 -4.80 -71.85
N ILE A 15 15.79 -5.17 -70.68
CA ILE A 15 17.02 -4.53 -70.24
C ILE A 15 18.04 -4.40 -71.39
N LYS A 16 18.02 -5.32 -72.34
CA LYS A 16 18.91 -5.28 -73.51
C LYS A 16 18.59 -4.09 -74.41
N ARG A 17 17.30 -3.75 -74.56
CA ARG A 17 16.85 -2.60 -75.36
C ARG A 17 17.32 -1.29 -74.71
N TYR A 18 17.12 -1.13 -73.42
CA TYR A 18 17.58 0.08 -72.68
C TYR A 18 19.11 0.19 -72.73
N LEU A 19 19.82 -0.91 -72.64
CA LEU A 19 21.29 -0.93 -72.70
C LEU A 19 21.79 -0.51 -74.12
N GLN A 20 21.12 -0.92 -75.15
CA GLN A 20 21.43 -0.52 -76.52
C GLN A 20 21.18 0.98 -76.73
N VAL A 21 20.08 1.53 -76.19
CA VAL A 21 19.77 2.94 -76.29
C VAL A 21 20.81 3.80 -75.55
N VAL A 22 21.19 3.39 -74.33
CA VAL A 22 22.25 4.07 -73.54
C VAL A 22 23.60 3.98 -74.30
N ARG A 23 23.93 2.83 -74.90
CA ARG A 23 25.17 2.66 -75.70
C ARG A 23 25.19 3.53 -76.95
N ARG A 24 24.06 3.75 -77.56
CA ARG A 24 23.94 4.62 -78.73
C ARG A 24 24.06 6.09 -78.39
N ARG A 25 23.46 6.50 -77.24
CA ARG A 25 23.40 7.90 -76.79
C ARG A 25 24.33 8.14 -75.56
N HIS A 26 25.47 7.42 -75.48
CA HIS A 26 26.36 7.42 -74.30
C HIS A 26 26.83 8.82 -73.94
N VAL A 27 27.09 9.75 -74.85
CA VAL A 27 27.48 11.11 -74.59
C VAL A 27 26.33 11.88 -73.90
N GLN A 28 25.10 11.75 -74.41
CA GLN A 28 23.90 12.39 -73.87
C GLN A 28 23.50 11.79 -72.50
N PHE A 29 23.93 10.58 -72.17
CA PHE A 29 23.79 9.95 -70.88
C PHE A 29 24.87 10.41 -69.89
N LEU A 30 26.14 10.43 -70.30
CA LEU A 30 27.28 10.74 -69.43
C LEU A 30 27.32 12.20 -68.98
N ILE A 31 26.88 13.14 -69.84
CA ILE A 31 26.87 14.58 -69.47
C ILE A 31 25.94 14.84 -68.26
N PRO A 32 24.66 14.42 -68.25
CA PRO A 32 23.79 14.59 -67.05
C PRO A 32 24.30 13.83 -65.80
N VAL A 33 24.87 12.63 -65.97
CA VAL A 33 25.47 11.88 -64.84
C VAL A 33 26.60 12.65 -64.22
N PHE A 34 27.53 13.16 -65.03
CA PHE A 34 28.66 13.97 -64.55
C PHE A 34 28.20 15.29 -63.92
N LEU A 35 27.25 15.98 -64.54
CA LEU A 35 26.73 17.25 -64.03
C LEU A 35 25.97 17.06 -62.74
N GLY A 36 25.13 16.03 -62.59
CA GLY A 36 24.43 15.69 -61.37
C GLY A 36 25.39 15.35 -60.22
N TRP A 37 26.42 14.52 -60.53
CA TRP A 37 27.47 14.23 -59.53
C TRP A 37 28.22 15.49 -59.14
N LEU A 38 28.66 16.35 -60.09
CA LEU A 38 29.44 17.57 -59.85
C LEU A 38 28.67 18.60 -59.02
N ILE A 39 27.36 18.77 -59.30
CA ILE A 39 26.48 19.67 -58.54
C ILE A 39 26.38 19.23 -57.09
N VAL A 40 26.08 17.94 -56.84
CA VAL A 40 25.92 17.41 -55.48
C VAL A 40 27.26 17.39 -54.75
N TRP A 41 28.34 16.99 -55.43
CA TRP A 41 29.68 17.02 -54.88
C TRP A 41 30.13 18.48 -54.52
N GLY A 42 29.92 19.43 -55.40
CA GLY A 42 30.20 20.86 -55.17
C GLY A 42 29.36 21.43 -54.03
N ALA A 43 28.07 21.10 -53.96
CA ALA A 43 27.20 21.48 -52.85
C ALA A 43 27.74 21.00 -51.51
N SER A 44 28.32 19.77 -51.46
CA SER A 44 28.94 19.24 -50.25
C SER A 44 30.10 20.07 -49.71
N TRP A 45 30.75 20.93 -50.53
CA TRP A 45 31.84 21.81 -50.12
C TRP A 45 31.35 23.20 -49.64
N ILE A 46 30.14 23.61 -50.06
CA ILE A 46 29.51 24.87 -49.67
C ILE A 46 28.76 24.73 -48.35
N LEU A 47 28.26 23.48 -48.04
CA LEU A 47 27.54 23.20 -46.80
C LEU A 47 28.45 23.38 -45.58
N PRO A 48 27.92 24.03 -44.49
CA PRO A 48 28.69 24.24 -43.25
C PRO A 48 29.08 22.91 -42.59
N VAL A 49 30.34 22.80 -42.22
CA VAL A 49 30.92 21.63 -41.57
C VAL A 49 30.41 21.54 -40.13
N ARG A 50 29.98 20.39 -39.70
CA ARG A 50 29.56 20.10 -38.32
C ARG A 50 30.35 18.96 -37.73
N TYR A 51 30.90 19.17 -36.53
CA TYR A 51 31.62 18.18 -35.75
C TYR A 51 30.71 17.64 -34.65
N LYS A 52 30.64 16.32 -34.49
CA LYS A 52 29.80 15.65 -33.49
C LYS A 52 30.68 15.04 -32.42
N SER A 53 30.67 15.64 -31.21
CA SER A 53 31.25 15.03 -30.01
C SER A 53 30.24 14.12 -29.35
N SER A 54 30.70 13.04 -28.76
CA SER A 54 29.83 12.10 -28.05
C SER A 54 30.52 11.50 -26.83
N THR A 55 29.74 11.20 -25.81
CA THR A 55 30.12 10.51 -24.60
C THR A 55 29.19 9.34 -24.36
N LEU A 56 29.70 8.29 -23.72
CA LEU A 56 28.92 7.14 -23.28
C LEU A 56 28.86 7.12 -21.76
N ILE A 57 27.64 7.11 -21.23
CA ILE A 57 27.36 7.09 -19.80
C ILE A 57 26.77 5.74 -19.46
N LEU A 58 27.42 5.03 -18.55
CA LEU A 58 26.99 3.74 -18.02
C LEU A 58 26.07 3.96 -16.83
N VAL A 59 25.05 3.14 -16.72
CA VAL A 59 24.19 3.05 -15.54
C VAL A 59 24.76 1.95 -14.63
N GLU A 60 25.49 2.36 -13.60
CA GLU A 60 26.05 1.42 -12.62
C GLU A 60 24.96 1.03 -11.61
N GLN A 61 24.82 -0.25 -11.37
CA GLN A 61 23.89 -0.77 -10.36
C GLN A 61 24.44 -0.51 -8.94
N PRO A 62 23.54 -0.49 -7.92
CA PRO A 62 23.95 -0.32 -6.53
C PRO A 62 24.98 -1.37 -6.12
N THR A 63 25.99 -0.93 -5.38
CA THR A 63 27.05 -1.83 -4.85
C THR A 63 26.56 -2.72 -3.72
N MET A 64 25.48 -2.33 -3.04
CA MET A 64 24.88 -3.11 -1.95
C MET A 64 23.80 -4.07 -2.48
N PRO A 65 23.77 -5.32 -1.98
CA PRO A 65 22.72 -6.27 -2.35
C PRO A 65 21.34 -5.76 -1.91
N LYS A 66 20.34 -5.87 -2.79
CA LYS A 66 18.94 -5.46 -2.55
C LYS A 66 18.30 -6.12 -1.31
N ASN A 67 18.85 -7.23 -0.83
CA ASN A 67 18.38 -7.94 0.36
C ASN A 67 18.68 -7.20 1.68
N TYR A 68 19.60 -6.23 1.67
CA TYR A 68 19.97 -5.47 2.87
C TYR A 68 19.23 -4.14 2.98
N VAL A 69 19.03 -3.48 1.85
CA VAL A 69 18.34 -2.18 1.81
C VAL A 69 17.52 -2.12 0.52
N GLU A 70 16.21 -1.97 0.64
CA GLU A 70 15.38 -1.61 -0.50
C GLU A 70 15.61 -0.14 -0.84
N PRO A 71 16.00 0.18 -2.09
CA PRO A 71 16.20 1.57 -2.48
C PRO A 71 14.86 2.33 -2.43
N ASN A 72 14.86 3.52 -1.88
CA ASN A 72 13.69 4.42 -1.87
C ASN A 72 13.25 4.84 -3.28
N VAL A 73 14.12 4.65 -4.28
CA VAL A 73 13.91 5.02 -5.68
C VAL A 73 13.92 3.75 -6.52
N SER A 74 12.74 3.26 -6.86
CA SER A 74 12.52 2.06 -7.71
C SER A 74 11.94 2.41 -9.08
N ASP A 75 12.04 3.67 -9.52
CA ASP A 75 11.43 4.11 -10.75
C ASP A 75 12.08 3.47 -11.98
N ASP A 76 11.25 3.28 -13.00
CA ASP A 76 11.67 2.93 -14.34
C ASP A 76 12.72 3.94 -14.84
N LEU A 77 13.93 3.44 -15.09
CA LEU A 77 15.07 4.21 -15.57
C LEU A 77 14.73 5.04 -16.82
N GLN A 78 13.88 4.52 -17.69
CA GLN A 78 13.44 5.20 -18.90
C GLN A 78 12.65 6.47 -18.60
N ASN A 79 11.69 6.39 -17.71
CA ASN A 79 10.87 7.55 -17.30
C ASN A 79 11.74 8.60 -16.61
N ARG A 80 12.67 8.16 -15.77
CA ARG A 80 13.60 9.05 -15.08
C ARG A 80 14.54 9.75 -16.05
N LEU A 81 15.15 9.02 -17.00
CA LEU A 81 16.00 9.61 -18.04
C LEU A 81 15.23 10.61 -18.89
N GLN A 82 13.97 10.30 -19.24
CA GLN A 82 13.11 11.22 -19.99
C GLN A 82 12.84 12.51 -19.20
N SER A 83 12.54 12.39 -17.91
CA SER A 83 12.32 13.54 -17.02
C SER A 83 13.57 14.41 -16.88
N ILE A 84 14.73 13.80 -16.60
CA ILE A 84 16.01 14.48 -16.50
C ILE A 84 16.36 15.15 -17.84
N THR A 85 16.14 14.47 -18.96
CA THR A 85 16.34 15.02 -20.31
C THR A 85 15.50 16.29 -20.52
N GLN A 86 14.20 16.25 -20.21
CA GLN A 86 13.34 17.43 -20.33
C GLN A 86 13.81 18.58 -19.43
N GLN A 87 14.25 18.26 -18.22
CA GLN A 87 14.74 19.25 -17.27
C GLN A 87 16.05 19.90 -17.74
N ILE A 88 17.00 19.13 -18.27
CA ILE A 88 18.28 19.63 -18.79
C ILE A 88 18.08 20.39 -20.10
N LEU A 89 17.20 19.91 -20.98
CA LEU A 89 16.83 20.61 -22.21
C LEU A 89 15.87 21.79 -21.98
N SER A 90 15.60 22.14 -20.72
CA SER A 90 14.80 23.32 -20.41
C SER A 90 15.50 24.62 -20.86
N ARG A 91 14.69 25.63 -21.18
CA ARG A 91 15.19 26.94 -21.62
C ARG A 91 16.24 27.52 -20.67
N THR A 92 15.97 27.50 -19.38
CA THR A 92 16.86 28.10 -18.36
C THR A 92 18.23 27.42 -18.32
N ARG A 93 18.25 26.09 -18.38
CA ARG A 93 19.50 25.32 -18.32
C ARG A 93 20.33 25.50 -19.60
N LEU A 94 19.67 25.44 -20.78
CA LEU A 94 20.37 25.63 -22.05
C LEU A 94 20.91 27.04 -22.21
N LEU A 95 20.18 28.09 -21.77
CA LEU A 95 20.67 29.44 -21.78
C LEU A 95 21.93 29.63 -20.93
N LEU A 96 22.00 28.95 -19.76
CA LEU A 96 23.22 28.97 -18.93
C LEU A 96 24.45 28.38 -19.65
N ILE A 97 24.26 27.29 -20.41
CA ILE A 97 25.35 26.70 -21.21
C ILE A 97 25.73 27.64 -22.37
N ILE A 98 24.74 28.21 -23.07
CA ILE A 98 24.93 29.12 -24.17
C ILE A 98 25.74 30.36 -23.71
N ASP A 99 25.39 30.92 -22.56
CA ASP A 99 26.07 32.07 -21.99
C ASP A 99 27.46 31.72 -21.46
N LYS A 100 27.61 30.57 -20.80
CA LYS A 100 28.90 30.11 -20.24
C LYS A 100 29.94 29.81 -21.32
N LEU A 101 29.54 29.25 -22.45
CA LEU A 101 30.41 28.82 -23.53
C LEU A 101 30.37 29.78 -24.74
N HIS A 102 29.71 30.94 -24.61
CA HIS A 102 29.59 31.96 -25.65
C HIS A 102 29.11 31.40 -27.00
N LEU A 103 28.11 30.50 -26.94
CA LEU A 103 27.61 29.84 -28.14
C LEU A 103 26.74 30.78 -28.97
N TYR A 104 26.84 30.64 -30.30
CA TYR A 104 26.03 31.39 -31.27
C TYR A 104 26.21 32.91 -31.23
N GLU A 105 27.38 33.43 -30.78
CA GLU A 105 27.61 34.90 -30.69
C GLU A 105 27.45 35.62 -32.01
N ASP A 106 27.93 35.05 -33.09
CA ASP A 106 27.82 35.61 -34.45
C ASP A 106 26.36 35.81 -34.90
N SER A 107 25.45 35.03 -34.32
CA SER A 107 24.02 35.04 -34.66
C SER A 107 23.16 35.84 -33.66
N ARG A 108 23.70 36.23 -32.49
CA ARG A 108 22.93 36.88 -31.38
C ARG A 108 22.28 38.19 -31.79
N HIS A 109 22.78 38.89 -32.78
CA HIS A 109 22.18 40.15 -33.24
C HIS A 109 20.96 39.96 -34.16
N GLN A 110 20.71 38.73 -34.64
CA GLN A 110 19.64 38.42 -35.59
C GLN A 110 18.60 37.42 -35.08
N ILE A 111 18.87 36.74 -33.94
CA ILE A 111 18.10 35.58 -33.46
C ILE A 111 17.66 35.81 -32.01
N THR A 112 16.42 35.48 -31.70
CA THR A 112 15.88 35.54 -30.34
C THR A 112 16.52 34.47 -29.42
N PRO A 113 16.59 34.71 -28.10
CA PRO A 113 17.09 33.71 -27.15
C PRO A 113 16.34 32.36 -27.25
N ASP A 114 15.05 32.40 -27.54
CA ASP A 114 14.22 31.18 -27.69
C ASP A 114 14.61 30.40 -28.93
N GLU A 115 14.89 31.06 -30.03
CA GLU A 115 15.33 30.40 -31.26
C GLU A 115 16.74 29.79 -31.10
N THR A 116 17.61 30.45 -30.32
CA THR A 116 18.93 29.89 -29.97
C THR A 116 18.83 28.62 -29.18
N VAL A 117 17.93 28.57 -28.20
CA VAL A 117 17.64 27.35 -27.42
C VAL A 117 17.09 26.22 -28.29
N GLU A 118 16.18 26.55 -29.22
CA GLU A 118 15.63 25.54 -30.14
C GLU A 118 16.68 24.97 -31.12
N ARG A 119 17.63 25.82 -31.56
CA ARG A 119 18.79 25.34 -32.35
C ARG A 119 19.66 24.40 -31.53
N MET A 120 20.01 24.78 -30.31
CA MET A 120 20.82 23.95 -29.42
C MET A 120 20.12 22.60 -29.13
N ARG A 121 18.79 22.59 -28.94
CA ARG A 121 18.02 21.34 -28.75
C ARG A 121 18.14 20.40 -29.95
N LYS A 122 18.09 20.94 -31.15
CA LYS A 122 18.23 20.14 -32.39
C LYS A 122 19.64 19.59 -32.59
N ASP A 123 20.64 20.29 -32.04
CA ASP A 123 22.04 19.88 -32.15
C ASP A 123 22.44 18.88 -31.04
N ILE A 124 21.58 18.65 -30.02
CA ILE A 124 21.75 17.64 -28.97
C ILE A 124 21.01 16.36 -29.40
N ASP A 125 21.71 15.23 -29.30
CA ASP A 125 21.18 13.91 -29.60
C ASP A 125 21.45 12.97 -28.41
N ILE A 126 20.39 12.32 -27.90
CA ILE A 126 20.47 11.42 -26.76
C ILE A 126 19.90 10.07 -27.19
N VAL A 127 20.76 9.06 -27.20
CA VAL A 127 20.41 7.72 -27.67
C VAL A 127 20.58 6.73 -26.50
N LEU A 128 19.53 5.98 -26.20
CA LEU A 128 19.54 4.92 -25.20
C LEU A 128 20.19 3.67 -25.78
N VAL A 129 21.05 3.02 -24.99
CA VAL A 129 21.71 1.76 -25.32
C VAL A 129 21.10 0.68 -24.45
N HIS A 130 20.46 -0.29 -25.10
CA HIS A 130 19.83 -1.42 -24.42
C HIS A 130 20.80 -2.61 -24.39
N ASP A 131 20.59 -3.50 -23.44
CA ASP A 131 21.27 -4.79 -23.41
C ASP A 131 20.90 -5.65 -24.63
N SER A 132 21.66 -6.70 -24.86
CA SER A 132 21.44 -7.68 -25.95
C SER A 132 20.05 -8.33 -25.93
N SER A 133 19.38 -8.36 -24.77
CA SER A 133 17.98 -8.79 -24.60
C SER A 133 16.93 -7.72 -24.98
N GLY A 134 17.36 -6.46 -25.11
CA GLY A 134 16.47 -5.33 -25.44
C GLY A 134 15.59 -4.83 -24.30
N ASP A 135 15.64 -5.44 -23.13
CA ASP A 135 14.69 -5.20 -22.02
C ASP A 135 15.23 -4.18 -20.98
N GLN A 136 16.56 -4.01 -20.87
CA GLN A 136 17.16 -3.10 -19.90
C GLN A 136 18.06 -2.06 -20.54
N ILE A 137 17.94 -0.82 -20.09
CA ILE A 137 18.85 0.25 -20.47
C ILE A 137 20.12 0.09 -19.61
N THR A 138 21.25 -0.19 -20.28
CA THR A 138 22.54 -0.35 -19.61
C THR A 138 23.40 0.91 -19.71
N ALA A 139 23.21 1.71 -20.75
CA ALA A 139 23.94 2.93 -20.98
C ALA A 139 23.11 3.91 -21.83
N PHE A 140 23.56 5.15 -21.90
CA PHE A 140 23.03 6.12 -22.86
C PHE A 140 24.17 6.98 -23.41
N LYS A 141 23.99 7.41 -24.64
CA LYS A 141 24.95 8.22 -25.37
C LYS A 141 24.42 9.63 -25.50
N ILE A 142 25.19 10.62 -25.07
CA ILE A 142 24.93 12.04 -25.30
C ILE A 142 25.85 12.49 -26.43
N ALA A 143 25.31 13.20 -27.42
CA ALA A 143 26.09 13.79 -28.47
C ALA A 143 25.64 15.22 -28.74
N TYR A 144 26.57 16.05 -29.11
CA TYR A 144 26.31 17.43 -29.52
C TYR A 144 27.09 17.77 -30.80
N SER A 145 26.42 18.49 -31.70
CA SER A 145 26.98 18.89 -32.99
C SER A 145 27.23 20.38 -33.06
N ALA A 146 28.48 20.79 -33.34
CA ALA A 146 28.87 22.18 -33.47
C ALA A 146 29.74 22.42 -34.70
N HIS A 147 30.00 23.70 -35.05
CA HIS A 147 30.93 24.05 -36.11
C HIS A 147 32.40 23.91 -35.71
N ASP A 148 32.69 24.05 -34.40
CA ASP A 148 34.02 23.88 -33.84
C ASP A 148 34.10 22.58 -33.05
N PRO A 149 35.13 21.73 -33.28
CA PRO A 149 35.31 20.47 -32.57
C PRO A 149 35.55 20.64 -31.08
N HIS A 150 36.22 21.73 -30.64
CA HIS A 150 36.44 22.01 -29.21
C HIS A 150 35.15 22.44 -28.52
N ILE A 151 34.35 23.25 -29.15
CA ILE A 151 33.03 23.64 -28.63
C ILE A 151 32.12 22.41 -28.54
N ALA A 152 32.11 21.54 -29.55
CA ALA A 152 31.36 20.31 -29.51
C ALA A 152 31.73 19.46 -28.29
N GLN A 153 33.02 19.29 -28.01
CA GLN A 153 33.53 18.56 -26.86
C GLN A 153 33.15 19.24 -25.52
N GLN A 154 33.34 20.55 -25.41
CA GLN A 154 33.04 21.28 -24.18
C GLN A 154 31.55 21.24 -23.82
N VAL A 155 30.67 21.45 -24.81
CA VAL A 155 29.21 21.36 -24.59
C VAL A 155 28.80 19.94 -24.20
N THR A 156 29.36 18.91 -24.87
CA THR A 156 29.08 17.51 -24.51
C THR A 156 29.55 17.22 -23.08
N SER A 157 30.71 17.74 -22.67
CA SER A 157 31.22 17.61 -21.29
C SER A 157 30.29 18.29 -20.28
N GLU A 158 29.84 19.50 -20.55
CA GLU A 158 28.95 20.23 -19.67
C GLU A 158 27.58 19.54 -19.55
N LEU A 159 27.02 19.07 -20.67
CA LEU A 159 25.78 18.29 -20.67
C LEU A 159 25.93 17.00 -19.84
N THR A 160 27.06 16.29 -20.02
CA THR A 160 27.35 15.07 -19.26
C THR A 160 27.38 15.32 -17.76
N ASN A 161 28.10 16.36 -17.34
CA ASN A 161 28.18 16.75 -15.94
C ASN A 161 26.81 17.15 -15.39
N LEU A 162 25.99 17.84 -16.18
CA LEU A 162 24.64 18.18 -15.79
C LEU A 162 23.76 16.93 -15.63
N PHE A 163 23.84 15.94 -16.53
CA PHE A 163 23.10 14.69 -16.40
C PHE A 163 23.49 13.91 -15.14
N ILE A 164 24.78 13.79 -14.87
CA ILE A 164 25.29 13.09 -13.68
C ILE A 164 24.84 13.80 -12.40
N ASN A 165 25.04 15.12 -12.32
CA ASN A 165 24.69 15.91 -11.14
C ASN A 165 23.19 16.00 -10.89
N GLU A 166 22.39 16.18 -11.96
CA GLU A 166 20.94 16.25 -11.83
C GLU A 166 20.34 14.91 -11.41
N ASN A 167 20.85 13.77 -11.97
CA ASN A 167 20.45 12.45 -11.51
C ASN A 167 20.74 12.25 -10.02
N LEU A 168 21.94 12.59 -9.57
CA LEU A 168 22.31 12.50 -8.16
C LEU A 168 21.39 13.35 -7.28
N LYS A 169 21.16 14.61 -7.69
CA LYS A 169 20.31 15.53 -6.95
C LYS A 169 18.86 15.04 -6.85
N VAL A 170 18.27 14.61 -7.98
CA VAL A 170 16.90 14.09 -8.01
C VAL A 170 16.76 12.85 -7.12
N ARG A 171 17.74 11.94 -7.15
CA ARG A 171 17.72 10.75 -6.30
C ARG A 171 17.83 11.09 -4.82
N GLN A 172 18.74 11.97 -4.44
CA GLN A 172 18.89 12.42 -3.06
C GLN A 172 17.60 13.09 -2.57
N GLN A 173 17.05 14.00 -3.34
CA GLN A 173 15.82 14.70 -2.98
C GLN A 173 14.63 13.73 -2.84
N LEU A 174 14.44 12.83 -3.79
CA LEU A 174 13.35 11.84 -3.72
C LEU A 174 13.50 10.92 -2.51
N SER A 175 14.74 10.51 -2.19
CA SER A 175 15.02 9.68 -1.02
C SER A 175 14.75 10.43 0.29
N GLU A 176 15.17 11.70 0.39
CA GLU A 176 14.89 12.58 1.52
C GLU A 176 13.38 12.83 1.70
N ASP A 177 12.67 13.13 0.60
CA ASP A 177 11.22 13.36 0.63
C ASP A 177 10.48 12.11 1.09
N THR A 178 10.91 10.93 0.63
CA THR A 178 10.35 9.63 1.06
C THR A 178 10.59 9.41 2.56
N THR A 179 11.80 9.64 3.04
CA THR A 179 12.16 9.51 4.46
C THR A 179 11.36 10.47 5.34
N ASN A 180 11.23 11.72 4.91
CA ASN A 180 10.44 12.73 5.61
C ASN A 180 8.94 12.37 5.63
N PHE A 181 8.42 11.86 4.52
CA PHE A 181 7.03 11.39 4.45
C PHE A 181 6.78 10.24 5.42
N ILE A 182 7.65 9.22 5.43
CA ILE A 182 7.53 8.08 6.35
C ILE A 182 7.65 8.58 7.81
N GLY A 183 8.58 9.50 8.09
CA GLY A 183 8.72 10.12 9.42
C GLY A 183 7.45 10.82 9.88
N GLY A 184 6.80 11.57 8.99
CA GLY A 184 5.49 12.18 9.28
C GLY A 184 4.39 11.15 9.54
N GLN A 185 4.36 10.05 8.78
CA GLN A 185 3.42 8.95 9.02
C GLN A 185 3.69 8.22 10.34
N LEU A 186 4.97 8.04 10.69
CA LEU A 186 5.39 7.43 11.96
C LEU A 186 4.92 8.27 13.15
N GLU A 187 5.06 9.59 13.10
CA GLU A 187 4.59 10.48 14.19
C GLU A 187 3.07 10.43 14.33
N ASN A 188 2.33 10.38 13.22
CA ASN A 188 0.88 10.20 13.25
C ASN A 188 0.50 8.83 13.86
N ALA A 189 1.21 7.76 13.49
CA ALA A 189 0.98 6.43 14.04
C ALA A 189 1.32 6.36 15.53
N ARG A 190 2.38 7.06 15.95
CA ARG A 190 2.76 7.21 17.38
C ARG A 190 1.65 7.89 18.19
N ALA A 191 1.11 8.99 17.67
CA ALA A 191 0.00 9.69 18.30
C ALA A 191 -1.25 8.80 18.41
N ALA A 192 -1.58 8.06 17.35
CA ALA A 192 -2.71 7.12 17.33
C ALA A 192 -2.48 5.96 18.33
N LEU A 193 -1.27 5.43 18.42
CA LEU A 193 -0.91 4.39 19.40
C LEU A 193 -1.06 4.93 20.83
N ALA A 194 -0.54 6.12 21.10
CA ALA A 194 -0.64 6.75 22.42
C ALA A 194 -2.11 6.99 22.84
N GLU A 195 -2.97 7.37 21.89
CA GLU A 195 -4.41 7.50 22.11
C GLU A 195 -5.05 6.15 22.47
N GLN A 196 -4.73 5.09 21.74
CA GLN A 196 -5.26 3.74 22.05
C GLN A 196 -4.73 3.22 23.39
N GLU A 197 -3.46 3.47 23.72
CA GLU A 197 -2.90 3.14 25.03
C GLU A 197 -3.63 3.88 26.15
N ALA A 198 -3.93 5.16 25.95
CA ALA A 198 -4.68 5.95 26.92
C ALA A 198 -6.07 5.38 27.14
N LYS A 199 -6.79 5.01 26.07
CA LYS A 199 -8.13 4.38 26.15
C LYS A 199 -8.09 3.05 26.91
N VAL A 200 -7.12 2.18 26.61
CA VAL A 200 -6.96 0.90 27.33
C VAL A 200 -6.63 1.13 28.79
N ARG A 201 -5.77 2.11 29.09
CA ARG A 201 -5.40 2.46 30.47
C ARG A 201 -6.57 3.05 31.24
N GLU A 202 -7.31 3.96 30.64
CA GLU A 202 -8.51 4.56 31.21
C GLU A 202 -9.58 3.51 31.49
N PHE A 203 -9.87 2.65 30.52
CA PHE A 203 -10.83 1.55 30.69
C PHE A 203 -10.45 0.62 31.83
N LYS A 204 -9.16 0.22 31.93
CA LYS A 204 -8.67 -0.61 33.03
C LYS A 204 -8.78 0.11 34.39
N GLY A 205 -8.55 1.42 34.42
CA GLY A 205 -8.69 2.23 35.63
C GLY A 205 -10.14 2.39 36.10
N GLN A 206 -11.08 2.59 35.18
CA GLN A 206 -12.51 2.73 35.47
C GLN A 206 -13.15 1.42 35.95
N HIS A 207 -12.64 0.27 35.48
CA HIS A 207 -13.17 -1.05 35.82
C HIS A 207 -12.23 -1.87 36.70
N GLU A 208 -11.47 -1.18 37.55
CA GLU A 208 -10.62 -1.86 38.54
C GLU A 208 -11.46 -2.70 39.51
N GLY A 209 -11.15 -3.95 39.65
CA GLY A 209 -11.94 -4.92 40.45
C GLY A 209 -12.96 -5.75 39.63
N GLU A 210 -13.22 -5.38 38.37
CA GLU A 210 -14.19 -6.05 37.51
C GLU A 210 -13.54 -6.65 36.23
N LEU A 211 -12.21 -6.47 36.09
CA LEU A 211 -11.48 -6.93 34.92
C LEU A 211 -11.48 -8.45 34.79
N PRO A 212 -11.48 -9.01 33.56
CA PRO A 212 -11.39 -10.44 33.31
C PRO A 212 -10.19 -11.13 33.97
N SER A 213 -9.08 -10.41 34.08
CA SER A 213 -7.88 -10.89 34.79
C SER A 213 -8.08 -11.09 36.29
N GLN A 214 -9.14 -10.50 36.87
CA GLN A 214 -9.49 -10.57 38.30
C GLN A 214 -10.64 -11.54 38.58
N GLU A 215 -11.25 -12.12 37.54
CA GLU A 215 -12.40 -13.02 37.63
C GLU A 215 -12.13 -14.21 38.56
N ALA A 216 -11.01 -14.90 38.38
CA ALA A 216 -10.61 -16.03 39.22
C ALA A 216 -10.49 -15.64 40.72
N SER A 217 -9.94 -14.46 41.01
CA SER A 217 -9.83 -13.92 42.35
C SER A 217 -11.21 -13.57 42.92
N ASN A 218 -12.06 -12.95 42.11
CA ASN A 218 -13.43 -12.59 42.51
C ASN A 218 -14.28 -13.85 42.81
N LEU A 219 -14.14 -14.90 42.01
CA LEU A 219 -14.78 -16.21 42.26
C LEU A 219 -14.30 -16.84 43.58
N GLN A 220 -12.99 -16.78 43.86
CA GLN A 220 -12.45 -17.28 45.15
C GLN A 220 -12.96 -16.48 46.32
N ILE A 221 -13.02 -15.15 46.23
CA ILE A 221 -13.58 -14.29 47.27
C ILE A 221 -15.08 -14.57 47.46
N LEU A 222 -15.83 -14.68 46.35
CA LEU A 222 -17.25 -14.99 46.40
C LEU A 222 -17.53 -16.33 47.09
N SER A 223 -16.77 -17.38 46.79
CA SER A 223 -16.90 -18.70 47.43
C SER A 223 -16.59 -18.60 48.95
N GLY A 224 -15.56 -17.85 49.33
CA GLY A 224 -15.25 -17.57 50.71
C GLY A 224 -16.35 -16.82 51.46
N LEU A 225 -16.91 -15.78 50.84
CA LEU A 225 -18.03 -15.02 51.40
C LEU A 225 -19.32 -15.86 51.53
N GLN A 226 -19.60 -16.73 50.54
CA GLN A 226 -20.73 -17.68 50.61
C GLN A 226 -20.57 -18.67 51.74
N ALA A 227 -19.35 -19.25 51.93
CA ALA A 227 -19.04 -20.11 53.05
C ALA A 227 -19.20 -19.39 54.42
N GLN A 228 -18.75 -18.14 54.47
CA GLN A 228 -18.90 -17.31 55.66
C GLN A 228 -20.37 -16.98 55.97
N LEU A 229 -21.14 -16.64 54.93
CA LEU A 229 -22.57 -16.41 55.01
C LEU A 229 -23.33 -17.66 55.52
N GLN A 230 -23.01 -18.84 54.99
CA GLN A 230 -23.58 -20.10 55.45
C GLN A 230 -23.28 -20.34 56.95
N ASN A 231 -22.02 -20.17 57.35
CA ASN A 231 -21.62 -20.31 58.75
C ASN A 231 -22.36 -19.32 59.69
N GLU A 232 -22.49 -18.04 59.27
CA GLU A 232 -23.25 -17.07 60.07
C GLU A 232 -24.77 -17.41 60.11
N GLN A 233 -25.33 -17.96 59.03
CA GLN A 233 -26.72 -18.43 59.02
C GLN A 233 -26.91 -19.61 59.96
N ASP A 234 -25.99 -20.58 59.99
CA ASP A 234 -26.03 -21.74 60.88
C ASP A 234 -25.89 -21.34 62.35
N THR A 235 -24.98 -20.37 62.62
CA THR A 235 -24.84 -19.83 64.00
C THR A 235 -26.05 -19.02 64.43
N LEU A 236 -26.68 -18.26 63.48
CA LEU A 236 -27.95 -17.57 63.77
C LEU A 236 -29.08 -18.55 64.06
N ASN A 237 -29.18 -19.65 63.31
CA ASN A 237 -30.17 -20.69 63.58
C ASN A 237 -29.93 -21.32 64.97
N THR A 238 -28.68 -21.58 65.33
CA THR A 238 -28.34 -22.11 66.65
C THR A 238 -28.72 -21.09 67.75
N ALA A 239 -28.42 -19.82 67.56
CA ALA A 239 -28.82 -18.77 68.53
C ALA A 239 -30.35 -18.65 68.66
N LYS A 240 -31.09 -18.77 67.52
CA LYS A 240 -32.56 -18.78 67.54
C LYS A 240 -33.10 -20.00 68.28
N GLN A 241 -32.55 -21.19 68.09
CA GLN A 241 -32.90 -22.40 68.87
C GLN A 241 -32.63 -22.21 70.34
N GLN A 242 -31.47 -21.66 70.68
CA GLN A 242 -31.11 -21.34 72.08
C GLN A 242 -32.11 -20.36 72.70
N ARG A 243 -32.56 -19.34 71.93
CA ARG A 243 -33.62 -18.43 72.38
C ARG A 243 -34.92 -19.17 72.72
N VAL A 244 -35.37 -20.09 71.83
CA VAL A 244 -36.56 -20.91 72.08
C VAL A 244 -36.37 -21.75 73.33
N TYR A 245 -35.22 -22.34 73.54
CA TYR A 245 -34.89 -23.12 74.72
C TYR A 245 -34.91 -22.26 75.97
N LEU A 246 -34.29 -21.08 75.99
CA LEU A 246 -34.32 -20.15 77.12
C LEU A 246 -35.73 -19.66 77.46
N LEU A 247 -36.58 -19.40 76.42
CA LEU A 247 -38.00 -19.06 76.60
C LEU A 247 -38.77 -20.20 77.25
N THR A 248 -38.54 -21.47 76.81
CA THR A 248 -39.18 -22.64 77.45
C THR A 248 -38.74 -22.80 78.92
N LEU A 249 -37.47 -22.58 79.21
CA LEU A 249 -36.96 -22.65 80.57
C LEU A 249 -37.59 -21.54 81.51
N ILE A 250 -37.70 -20.30 80.96
CA ILE A 250 -38.35 -19.20 81.62
C ILE A 250 -39.82 -19.54 81.91
N GLU A 251 -40.53 -20.08 80.91
CA GLU A 251 -41.95 -20.44 81.14
C GLU A 251 -42.12 -21.62 82.10
N GLN A 252 -41.22 -22.61 82.02
CA GLN A 252 -41.20 -23.75 82.94
C GLN A 252 -40.93 -23.24 84.40
N SER A 253 -39.97 -22.30 84.56
CA SER A 253 -39.73 -21.70 85.87
C SER A 253 -40.94 -20.93 86.37
N ARG A 254 -41.63 -20.25 85.46
CA ARG A 254 -42.86 -19.50 85.78
C ARG A 254 -44.02 -20.42 86.17
N THR A 255 -44.20 -21.53 85.49
CA THR A 255 -45.26 -22.50 85.81
C THR A 255 -44.97 -23.21 87.12
N LEU A 256 -43.70 -23.55 87.41
CA LEU A 256 -43.32 -24.07 88.72
C LEU A 256 -43.62 -23.06 89.88
N HIS A 257 -43.39 -21.75 89.66
CA HIS A 257 -43.78 -20.69 90.55
C HIS A 257 -45.27 -20.57 90.80
N THR A 258 -46.08 -20.76 89.73
CA THR A 258 -47.53 -20.73 89.80
C THR A 258 -48.06 -22.00 90.51
N ALA A 259 -47.43 -23.14 90.31
CA ALA A 259 -47.81 -24.42 90.94
C ALA A 259 -47.44 -24.43 92.45
N SER A 260 -46.38 -23.76 92.91
CA SER A 260 -46.02 -23.60 94.32
C SER A 260 -46.99 -22.69 95.08
N ARG A 261 -47.82 -21.87 94.40
CA ARG A 261 -48.77 -20.96 95.03
C ARG A 261 -50.17 -21.55 95.25
N THR A 262 -50.44 -22.75 94.80
CA THR A 262 -51.71 -23.48 95.10
C THR A 262 -51.36 -24.64 95.98
N ALA A 263 -51.59 -24.49 97.27
CA ALA A 263 -51.46 -25.51 98.29
C ALA A 263 -52.52 -26.63 98.19
N ASP A 264 -53.08 -26.85 97.03
CA ASP A 264 -53.99 -27.93 96.77
C ASP A 264 -53.80 -28.39 95.29
N GLY A 265 -53.28 -29.58 95.06
CA GLY A 265 -52.71 -30.16 93.89
C GLY A 265 -53.63 -30.39 92.71
N THR A 266 -54.44 -29.43 92.33
CA THR A 266 -55.22 -29.54 91.10
C THR A 266 -54.91 -28.37 90.13
N PRO A 267 -54.46 -28.65 88.89
CA PRO A 267 -54.26 -27.57 87.88
C PRO A 267 -55.64 -26.95 87.68
N THR A 268 -55.80 -25.66 87.97
CA THR A 268 -57.01 -24.92 87.56
C THR A 268 -57.21 -25.00 86.05
N GLY A 269 -58.42 -25.44 85.63
CA GLY A 269 -58.73 -25.76 84.25
C GLY A 269 -58.38 -24.72 83.17
N LEU A 270 -58.13 -23.44 83.60
CA LEU A 270 -57.76 -22.33 82.69
C LEU A 270 -56.30 -22.47 82.19
N SER A 271 -55.35 -22.81 83.11
CA SER A 271 -53.91 -22.99 82.75
C SER A 271 -53.69 -24.22 81.92
N ALA A 272 -54.51 -25.27 82.03
CA ALA A 272 -54.47 -26.48 81.22
C ALA A 272 -54.97 -26.19 79.79
N ILE A 273 -55.97 -25.35 79.66
CA ILE A 273 -56.49 -24.92 78.36
C ILE A 273 -55.54 -23.95 77.67
N ASP A 274 -54.88 -23.04 78.39
CA ASP A 274 -53.88 -22.15 77.83
C ASP A 274 -52.64 -22.94 77.33
N LEU A 275 -52.15 -23.94 78.06
CA LEU A 275 -51.08 -24.83 77.63
C LEU A 275 -51.48 -25.66 76.37
N LYS A 276 -52.74 -26.12 76.30
CA LYS A 276 -53.21 -26.82 75.12
C LYS A 276 -53.30 -25.88 73.92
N LEU A 277 -53.71 -24.64 74.14
CA LEU A 277 -53.87 -23.61 73.10
C LEU A 277 -52.50 -23.18 72.52
N ASP A 278 -51.46 -23.01 73.38
CA ASP A 278 -50.11 -22.71 72.92
C ASP A 278 -49.47 -23.87 72.17
N GLY A 279 -49.76 -25.12 72.58
CA GLY A 279 -49.33 -26.30 71.84
C GLY A 279 -49.96 -26.41 70.46
N LEU A 280 -51.25 -26.07 70.33
CA LEU A 280 -51.95 -26.07 69.04
C LEU A 280 -51.47 -24.91 68.13
N LYS A 281 -51.22 -23.73 68.68
CA LYS A 281 -50.65 -22.58 67.96
C LYS A 281 -49.25 -22.84 67.47
N SER A 282 -48.41 -23.52 68.26
CA SER A 282 -47.06 -23.92 67.85
C SER A 282 -47.10 -24.91 66.69
N LYS A 283 -47.99 -25.93 66.75
CA LYS A 283 -48.18 -26.88 65.64
C LYS A 283 -48.71 -26.19 64.37
N LEU A 284 -49.64 -25.24 64.53
CA LEU A 284 -50.13 -24.44 63.41
C LEU A 284 -49.00 -23.66 62.73
N ALA A 285 -48.10 -23.04 63.52
CA ALA A 285 -46.98 -22.28 62.99
C ALA A 285 -45.98 -23.18 62.21
N ASP A 286 -45.72 -24.40 62.70
CA ASP A 286 -44.88 -25.36 62.00
C ASP A 286 -45.52 -25.86 60.69
N LEU A 287 -46.81 -26.21 60.70
CA LEU A 287 -47.52 -26.67 59.52
C LEU A 287 -47.75 -25.56 58.50
N SER A 288 -48.02 -24.31 58.92
CA SER A 288 -48.20 -23.16 58.01
C SER A 288 -46.87 -22.73 57.36
N SER A 289 -45.70 -23.09 57.96
CA SER A 289 -44.40 -22.85 57.33
C SER A 289 -44.12 -23.80 56.16
N ARG A 290 -44.80 -24.97 56.15
CA ARG A 290 -44.56 -26.06 55.15
C ARG A 290 -45.71 -26.24 54.16
N TYR A 291 -46.91 -25.87 54.53
CA TYR A 291 -48.12 -26.09 53.72
C TYR A 291 -48.94 -24.82 53.59
N THR A 292 -49.72 -24.70 52.54
CA THR A 292 -50.62 -23.58 52.25
C THR A 292 -51.85 -23.63 53.16
N ASP A 293 -52.49 -22.49 53.36
CA ASP A 293 -53.68 -22.30 54.22
C ASP A 293 -54.90 -23.19 53.91
N ARG A 294 -54.93 -23.79 52.72
CA ARG A 294 -55.98 -24.73 52.26
C ARG A 294 -55.67 -26.21 52.55
N TYR A 295 -54.54 -26.48 53.20
CA TYR A 295 -54.22 -27.85 53.55
C TYR A 295 -55.14 -28.39 54.66
N PRO A 296 -55.77 -29.58 54.49
CA PRO A 296 -56.85 -30.03 55.41
C PRO A 296 -56.44 -30.10 56.89
N GLU A 297 -55.16 -30.41 57.20
CA GLU A 297 -54.67 -30.43 58.57
C GLU A 297 -54.51 -29.02 59.17
N VAL A 298 -54.15 -28.03 58.32
CA VAL A 298 -54.06 -26.61 58.79
C VAL A 298 -55.43 -26.07 59.07
N GLU A 299 -56.44 -26.42 58.26
CA GLU A 299 -57.84 -26.01 58.46
C GLU A 299 -58.45 -26.65 59.71
N ASN A 300 -58.24 -27.98 59.90
CA ASN A 300 -58.66 -28.66 61.11
C ASN A 300 -58.02 -28.10 62.41
N LEU A 301 -56.72 -27.77 62.34
CA LEU A 301 -56.02 -27.21 63.50
C LEU A 301 -56.52 -25.79 63.83
N LYS A 302 -56.83 -24.96 62.83
CA LYS A 302 -57.50 -23.65 63.03
C LYS A 302 -58.87 -23.77 63.70
N ASP A 303 -59.66 -24.76 63.32
CA ASP A 303 -60.97 -25.07 63.94
C ASP A 303 -60.84 -25.56 65.37
N GLU A 304 -59.81 -26.41 65.66
CA GLU A 304 -59.54 -26.87 67.03
C GLU A 304 -59.05 -25.73 67.92
N ILE A 305 -58.20 -24.83 67.41
CA ILE A 305 -57.79 -23.58 68.12
C ILE A 305 -59.01 -22.74 68.45
N ALA A 306 -59.88 -22.47 67.47
CA ALA A 306 -61.08 -21.67 67.63
C ALA A 306 -62.06 -22.28 68.67
N LYS A 307 -62.22 -23.59 68.69
CA LYS A 307 -63.02 -24.30 69.69
C LYS A 307 -62.39 -24.21 71.07
N THR A 308 -61.06 -24.31 71.21
CA THR A 308 -60.35 -24.26 72.45
C THR A 308 -60.32 -22.84 73.01
N GLU A 309 -60.24 -21.80 72.16
CA GLU A 309 -60.37 -20.37 72.54
C GLU A 309 -61.76 -20.06 73.08
N LYS A 310 -62.82 -20.55 72.42
CA LYS A 310 -64.20 -20.42 72.93
C LYS A 310 -64.39 -21.06 74.32
N MET A 311 -63.78 -22.30 74.51
CA MET A 311 -63.85 -22.99 75.79
C MET A 311 -63.08 -22.23 76.89
N ARG A 312 -61.91 -21.62 76.57
CA ARG A 312 -61.15 -20.73 77.45
C ARG A 312 -62.02 -19.51 77.89
N ASP A 313 -62.69 -18.84 76.92
CA ASP A 313 -63.46 -17.63 77.19
C ASP A 313 -64.71 -17.92 78.05
N VAL A 314 -65.33 -19.05 77.83
CA VAL A 314 -66.48 -19.52 78.69
C VAL A 314 -65.95 -19.78 80.11
N LEU A 315 -64.86 -20.50 80.26
CA LEU A 315 -64.28 -20.79 81.61
C LEU A 315 -63.72 -19.55 82.34
N ALA A 316 -63.16 -18.60 81.57
CA ALA A 316 -62.67 -17.30 82.09
C ALA A 316 -63.87 -16.41 82.56
N ALA A 317 -65.03 -16.49 81.84
CA ALA A 317 -66.28 -15.81 82.24
C ALA A 317 -66.85 -16.42 83.51
N GLU A 318 -66.89 -17.76 83.64
CA GLU A 318 -67.29 -18.48 84.85
C GLU A 318 -66.42 -18.16 86.08
N LEU A 319 -65.06 -18.04 85.92
CA LEU A 319 -64.14 -17.72 86.95
C LEU A 319 -64.26 -16.24 87.38
N LYS A 320 -64.62 -15.31 86.49
CA LYS A 320 -64.89 -13.89 86.84
C LYS A 320 -66.19 -13.73 87.63
N THR A 321 -67.14 -14.60 87.46
CA THR A 321 -68.40 -14.55 88.21
C THR A 321 -68.25 -15.18 89.64
N LYS A 322 -67.24 -16.03 89.90
CA LYS A 322 -66.98 -16.67 91.18
C LYS A 322 -65.94 -15.96 92.04
N GLY A 323 -65.23 -14.95 91.49
CA GLY A 323 -64.08 -14.33 92.15
C GLY A 323 -64.28 -12.96 92.76
N ASN A 324 -65.36 -12.68 93.49
CA ASN A 324 -65.45 -11.49 94.25
C ASN A 324 -65.49 -11.83 95.77
N GLY A 325 -64.36 -11.91 96.40
CA GLY A 325 -64.27 -12.13 97.81
C GLY A 325 -62.77 -12.25 98.27
N GLY A 326 -62.21 -11.09 98.56
CA GLY A 326 -61.27 -10.76 99.65
C GLY A 326 -60.01 -11.64 99.94
N ASN A 327 -58.90 -11.15 99.86
CA ASN A 327 -58.05 -10.61 100.97
C ASN A 327 -56.54 -10.79 100.80
N THR A 328 -55.82 -9.80 101.04
CA THR A 328 -54.38 -9.58 101.30
C THR A 328 -53.66 -10.72 101.99
N THR A 329 -52.49 -11.18 101.48
CA THR A 329 -51.33 -11.54 102.32
C THR A 329 -50.00 -11.43 101.58
N ARG A 330 -49.07 -10.90 102.29
CA ARG A 330 -47.67 -10.52 102.13
C ARG A 330 -46.81 -11.47 101.34
N ASP A 331 -46.04 -10.84 100.48
CA ASP A 331 -44.87 -11.25 99.77
C ASP A 331 -43.76 -11.75 100.70
N THR A 332 -43.43 -13.03 100.64
CA THR A 332 -42.16 -13.61 101.06
C THR A 332 -41.63 -14.46 99.96
N SER A 333 -41.19 -13.80 98.89
CA SER A 333 -40.42 -14.44 97.84
C SER A 333 -39.01 -14.78 98.30
N ASP A 334 -38.64 -16.03 98.23
CA ASP A 334 -37.32 -16.60 98.51
C ASP A 334 -36.28 -15.91 97.61
N PRO A 335 -35.18 -15.26 98.13
CA PRO A 335 -34.22 -14.48 97.35
C PRO A 335 -33.45 -15.30 96.34
N SER A 336 -33.37 -16.63 96.53
CA SER A 336 -32.61 -17.53 95.60
C SER A 336 -33.37 -17.86 94.29
N GLN A 337 -34.67 -17.82 94.27
CA GLN A 337 -35.48 -18.16 93.11
C GLN A 337 -35.70 -16.96 92.19
N ASN A 338 -35.70 -15.74 92.73
CA ASN A 338 -35.70 -14.51 91.91
C ASN A 338 -34.39 -14.31 91.16
N SER A 339 -33.26 -14.80 91.71
CA SER A 339 -31.95 -14.71 91.04
C SER A 339 -31.85 -15.54 89.81
N THR A 340 -32.46 -16.76 89.80
CA THR A 340 -32.47 -17.68 88.59
C THR A 340 -33.31 -17.11 87.47
N SER A 341 -34.47 -16.52 87.75
CA SER A 341 -35.32 -15.94 86.69
C SER A 341 -34.66 -14.67 86.09
N LEU A 342 -34.04 -13.83 86.91
CA LEU A 342 -33.26 -12.68 86.44
C LEU A 342 -32.05 -13.10 85.60
N GLN A 343 -31.35 -14.19 86.02
CA GLN A 343 -30.25 -14.75 85.23
C GLN A 343 -30.67 -15.28 83.86
N LEU A 344 -31.78 -15.99 83.80
CA LEU A 344 -32.35 -16.51 82.51
C LEU A 344 -32.82 -15.32 81.64
N GLN A 345 -33.43 -14.29 82.18
CA GLN A 345 -33.78 -13.08 81.49
C GLN A 345 -32.54 -12.35 80.93
N GLY A 346 -31.49 -12.23 81.73
CA GLY A 346 -30.21 -11.68 81.28
C GLY A 346 -29.59 -12.50 80.09
N GLN A 347 -29.63 -13.83 80.24
CA GLN A 347 -29.20 -14.70 79.08
C GLN A 347 -30.06 -14.55 77.88
N LEU A 348 -31.35 -14.40 78.03
CA LEU A 348 -32.29 -14.16 76.86
C LEU A 348 -31.96 -12.81 76.23
N GLN A 349 -31.72 -11.77 76.98
CA GLN A 349 -31.40 -10.45 76.47
C GLN A 349 -30.04 -10.49 75.71
N ALA A 350 -29.02 -11.18 76.31
CA ALA A 350 -27.75 -11.37 75.66
C ALA A 350 -27.87 -12.14 74.30
N ASN A 351 -28.68 -13.25 74.31
CA ASN A 351 -28.94 -14.02 73.10
C ASN A 351 -29.75 -13.21 72.08
N GLN A 352 -30.70 -12.37 72.46
CA GLN A 352 -31.38 -11.45 71.55
C GLN A 352 -30.42 -10.44 70.90
N ALA A 353 -29.51 -9.89 71.68
CA ALA A 353 -28.46 -8.99 71.15
C ALA A 353 -27.55 -9.74 70.17
N GLU A 354 -27.16 -10.98 70.48
CA GLU A 354 -26.39 -11.82 69.57
C GLU A 354 -27.13 -12.08 68.24
N ILE A 355 -28.41 -12.48 68.30
CA ILE A 355 -29.26 -12.66 67.13
C ILE A 355 -29.29 -11.38 66.26
N ALA A 356 -29.49 -10.20 66.86
CA ALA A 356 -29.51 -8.93 66.12
C ALA A 356 -28.14 -8.65 65.46
N ASN A 357 -27.03 -8.87 66.18
CA ASN A 357 -25.69 -8.71 65.62
C ASN A 357 -25.42 -9.68 64.46
N ARG A 358 -25.84 -10.95 64.57
CA ARG A 358 -25.72 -11.95 63.50
C ARG A 358 -26.58 -11.58 62.29
N GLU A 359 -27.81 -11.12 62.49
CA GLU A 359 -28.69 -10.66 61.39
C GLU A 359 -28.09 -9.47 60.66
N GLN A 360 -27.46 -8.53 61.38
CA GLN A 360 -26.73 -7.40 60.77
C GLN A 360 -25.49 -7.88 60.00
N ALA A 361 -24.70 -8.83 60.54
CA ALA A 361 -23.56 -9.43 59.88
C ALA A 361 -23.96 -10.15 58.59
N ILE A 362 -25.05 -10.94 58.64
CA ILE A 362 -25.63 -11.63 57.49
C ILE A 362 -26.08 -10.63 56.41
N ALA A 363 -26.73 -9.54 56.78
CA ALA A 363 -27.14 -8.50 55.84
C ALA A 363 -25.91 -7.87 55.15
N GLY A 364 -24.84 -7.60 55.90
CA GLY A 364 -23.58 -7.09 55.38
C GLY A 364 -22.89 -8.09 54.44
N LEU A 365 -22.87 -9.39 54.80
CA LEU A 365 -22.32 -10.42 53.94
C LEU A 365 -23.12 -10.62 52.67
N LYS A 366 -24.47 -10.61 52.73
CA LYS A 366 -25.34 -10.67 51.53
C LYS A 366 -25.09 -9.51 50.60
N ALA A 367 -24.92 -8.28 51.08
CA ALA A 367 -24.60 -7.13 50.27
C ALA A 367 -23.25 -7.30 49.56
N LYS A 368 -22.22 -7.82 50.26
CA LYS A 368 -20.92 -8.13 49.66
C LYS A 368 -21.03 -9.26 48.59
N VAL A 369 -21.73 -10.33 48.88
CA VAL A 369 -21.99 -11.42 47.93
C VAL A 369 -22.66 -10.88 46.69
N GLY A 370 -23.69 -10.04 46.83
CA GLY A 370 -24.37 -9.37 45.72
C GLY A 370 -23.41 -8.54 44.86
N SER A 371 -22.57 -7.69 45.51
CA SER A 371 -21.61 -6.85 44.77
C SER A 371 -20.58 -7.67 43.98
N TYR A 372 -20.09 -8.80 44.51
CA TYR A 372 -19.17 -9.67 43.78
C TYR A 372 -19.87 -10.46 42.68
N GLN A 373 -21.15 -10.84 42.86
CA GLN A 373 -21.97 -11.43 41.79
C GLN A 373 -22.22 -10.45 40.64
N ASP A 374 -22.52 -9.20 40.97
CA ASP A 374 -22.70 -8.15 39.96
C ASP A 374 -21.43 -7.93 39.13
N ARG A 375 -20.27 -7.87 39.83
CA ARG A 375 -18.96 -7.78 39.13
C ARG A 375 -18.69 -8.94 38.20
N LEU A 376 -19.04 -10.15 38.58
CA LEU A 376 -18.89 -11.33 37.75
C LEU A 376 -19.88 -11.35 36.58
N ASN A 377 -21.09 -10.86 36.78
CA ASN A 377 -22.10 -10.76 35.73
C ASN A 377 -21.77 -9.71 34.66
N THR A 378 -21.08 -8.62 35.03
CA THR A 378 -20.58 -7.60 34.09
C THR A 378 -19.31 -8.02 33.35
N GLY A 379 -18.57 -9.01 33.89
CA GLY A 379 -17.29 -9.51 33.37
C GLY A 379 -17.29 -9.80 31.87
N PRO A 380 -18.23 -10.60 31.32
CA PRO A 380 -18.24 -10.93 29.88
C PRO A 380 -18.41 -9.72 28.96
N ALA A 381 -19.21 -8.73 29.35
CA ALA A 381 -19.41 -7.50 28.59
C ALA A 381 -18.14 -6.64 28.60
N LEU A 382 -17.48 -6.55 29.76
CA LEU A 382 -16.19 -5.84 29.90
C LEU A 382 -15.06 -6.57 29.17
N GLU A 383 -15.06 -7.90 29.14
CA GLU A 383 -14.12 -8.70 28.37
C GLU A 383 -14.23 -8.38 26.88
N GLN A 384 -15.44 -8.33 26.33
CA GLN A 384 -15.66 -8.00 24.92
C GLN A 384 -15.16 -6.58 24.62
N GLN A 385 -15.49 -5.59 25.45
CA GLN A 385 -15.02 -4.22 25.28
C GLN A 385 -13.51 -4.10 25.37
N LEU A 386 -12.90 -4.79 26.36
CA LEU A 386 -11.44 -4.82 26.51
C LEU A 386 -10.77 -5.51 25.31
N ALA A 387 -11.37 -6.60 24.78
CA ALA A 387 -10.87 -7.30 23.60
C ALA A 387 -10.90 -6.39 22.36
N ASP A 388 -11.96 -5.59 22.18
CA ASP A 388 -12.07 -4.65 21.07
C ASP A 388 -11.04 -3.50 21.20
N LEU A 389 -10.88 -2.94 22.39
CA LEU A 389 -9.85 -1.93 22.68
C LEU A 389 -8.43 -2.49 22.51
N SER A 390 -8.18 -3.72 22.99
CA SER A 390 -6.88 -4.40 22.82
C SER A 390 -6.58 -4.67 21.37
N ARG A 391 -7.57 -5.06 20.56
CA ARG A 391 -7.40 -5.26 19.12
C ARG A 391 -7.02 -3.94 18.43
N GLY A 392 -7.68 -2.84 18.77
CA GLY A 392 -7.33 -1.51 18.28
C GLY A 392 -5.91 -1.08 18.66
N TYR A 393 -5.51 -1.37 19.89
CA TYR A 393 -4.14 -1.14 20.38
C TYR A 393 -3.11 -1.97 19.60
N GLU A 394 -3.32 -3.28 19.47
CA GLU A 394 -2.41 -4.18 18.75
C GLU A 394 -2.28 -3.79 17.27
N GLN A 395 -3.38 -3.40 16.63
CA GLN A 395 -3.36 -2.91 15.25
C GLN A 395 -2.56 -1.61 15.12
N SER A 396 -2.78 -0.66 16.03
CA SER A 396 -2.03 0.62 16.05
C SER A 396 -0.55 0.38 16.32
N LYS A 397 -0.22 -0.54 17.23
CA LYS A 397 1.15 -0.95 17.54
C LYS A 397 1.83 -1.61 16.34
N ALA A 398 1.16 -2.57 15.68
CA ALA A 398 1.70 -3.22 14.48
C ALA A 398 1.96 -2.22 13.35
N ASN A 399 1.06 -1.23 13.17
CA ASN A 399 1.26 -0.15 12.20
C ASN A 399 2.46 0.73 12.58
N TYR A 400 2.59 1.13 13.84
CA TYR A 400 3.73 1.89 14.33
C TYR A 400 5.05 1.14 14.14
N ASP A 401 5.12 -0.13 14.55
CA ASP A 401 6.31 -0.97 14.43
C ASP A 401 6.68 -1.19 12.94
N GLY A 402 5.68 -1.37 12.07
CA GLY A 402 5.86 -1.48 10.62
C GLY A 402 6.43 -0.19 10.00
N LEU A 403 5.91 0.97 10.40
CA LEU A 403 6.40 2.27 9.94
C LEU A 403 7.78 2.59 10.51
N LEU A 404 8.07 2.22 11.77
CA LEU A 404 9.39 2.37 12.37
C LEU A 404 10.45 1.57 11.62
N LYS A 405 10.13 0.33 11.24
CA LYS A 405 11.00 -0.48 10.41
C LYS A 405 11.25 0.17 9.06
N LYS A 406 10.18 0.65 8.38
CA LYS A 406 10.31 1.36 7.09
C LYS A 406 11.09 2.66 7.21
N GLN A 407 10.95 3.40 8.33
CA GLN A 407 11.73 4.61 8.59
C GLN A 407 13.22 4.29 8.65
N ASN A 408 13.61 3.26 9.41
CA ASN A 408 15.01 2.83 9.51
C ASN A 408 15.57 2.37 8.16
N GLU A 409 14.79 1.62 7.38
CA GLU A 409 15.16 1.19 6.03
C GLU A 409 15.33 2.39 5.09
N SER A 410 14.41 3.35 5.15
CA SER A 410 14.45 4.57 4.34
C SER A 410 15.61 5.49 4.71
N GLU A 411 15.91 5.66 5.99
CA GLU A 411 17.08 6.43 6.46
C GLU A 411 18.38 5.79 5.97
N MET A 412 18.46 4.46 6.00
CA MET A 412 19.61 3.72 5.49
C MET A 412 19.75 3.90 3.97
N ALA A 413 18.63 3.82 3.23
CA ALA A 413 18.62 4.07 1.79
C ALA A 413 19.03 5.50 1.45
N THR A 414 18.55 6.50 2.20
CA THR A 414 18.94 7.91 2.04
C THR A 414 20.41 8.13 2.32
N SER A 415 20.93 7.48 3.36
CA SER A 415 22.38 7.51 3.66
C SER A 415 23.23 6.91 2.53
N MET A 416 22.74 5.82 1.91
CA MET A 416 23.42 5.22 0.74
C MET A 416 23.42 6.16 -0.47
N GLU A 417 22.31 6.87 -0.73
CA GLU A 417 22.26 7.86 -1.81
C GLU A 417 23.25 9.02 -1.56
N HIS A 418 23.33 9.51 -0.33
CA HIS A 418 24.33 10.53 0.04
C HIS A 418 25.79 10.04 -0.12
N MET A 419 26.06 8.78 0.19
CA MET A 419 27.37 8.16 0.00
C MET A 419 27.64 7.73 -1.45
N GLN A 420 26.71 7.99 -2.37
CA GLN A 420 26.81 7.60 -3.79
C GLN A 420 26.99 6.08 -3.98
N GLN A 421 26.47 5.27 -3.09
CA GLN A 421 26.47 3.80 -3.17
C GLN A 421 25.24 3.22 -3.84
N GLY A 422 24.24 4.05 -4.15
CA GLY A 422 23.08 3.72 -4.94
C GLY A 422 23.40 3.54 -6.43
N GLU A 423 22.37 3.41 -7.24
CA GLU A 423 22.51 3.44 -8.71
C GLU A 423 23.05 4.81 -9.15
N ARG A 424 24.12 4.82 -9.93
CA ARG A 424 24.75 6.06 -10.38
C ARG A 424 25.05 6.07 -11.86
N PHE A 425 25.10 7.26 -12.44
CA PHE A 425 25.61 7.46 -13.77
C PHE A 425 27.11 7.67 -13.72
N SER A 426 27.86 6.81 -14.40
CA SER A 426 29.30 6.94 -14.54
C SER A 426 29.68 7.18 -15.99
N MET A 427 30.68 8.02 -16.21
CA MET A 427 31.19 8.29 -17.55
C MET A 427 32.11 7.13 -17.94
N LEU A 428 31.68 6.32 -18.92
CA LEU A 428 32.49 5.23 -19.44
C LEU A 428 33.51 5.77 -20.45
N ASP A 429 33.03 6.57 -21.41
CA ASP A 429 33.89 7.24 -22.38
C ASP A 429 33.82 8.75 -22.22
N PRO A 430 34.93 9.46 -22.06
CA PRO A 430 34.93 10.92 -22.01
C PRO A 430 34.49 11.52 -23.35
N PRO A 431 33.96 12.77 -23.35
CA PRO A 431 33.56 13.46 -24.58
C PRO A 431 34.68 13.47 -25.60
N SER A 432 34.42 12.86 -26.74
CA SER A 432 35.44 12.72 -27.82
C SER A 432 35.70 14.05 -28.48
N LEU A 433 37.01 14.36 -28.77
CA LEU A 433 37.35 15.45 -29.67
C LEU A 433 37.21 14.92 -31.11
N PRO A 434 36.23 15.37 -31.89
CA PRO A 434 36.00 14.87 -33.25
C PRO A 434 37.10 15.40 -34.18
N LEU A 435 37.90 14.51 -34.73
CA LEU A 435 38.96 14.85 -35.72
C LEU A 435 38.38 15.01 -37.12
N LYS A 436 37.21 14.41 -37.38
CA LYS A 436 36.55 14.43 -38.68
C LYS A 436 35.14 15.03 -38.57
N PRO A 437 34.67 15.77 -39.58
CA PRO A 437 33.33 16.29 -39.58
C PRO A 437 32.31 15.17 -39.73
N ALA A 438 31.23 15.21 -38.92
CA ALA A 438 30.11 14.28 -39.00
C ALA A 438 29.15 14.61 -40.16
N PHE A 439 29.10 15.91 -40.55
CA PHE A 439 28.28 16.39 -41.66
C PHE A 439 29.01 17.53 -42.40
N PRO A 440 28.95 17.61 -43.75
CA PRO A 440 28.39 16.61 -44.66
C PRO A 440 29.31 15.37 -44.78
N ASN A 441 28.71 14.18 -44.82
CA ASN A 441 29.47 12.96 -45.14
C ASN A 441 29.69 12.95 -46.67
N ARG A 442 30.85 13.45 -47.09
CA ARG A 442 31.19 13.67 -48.49
C ARG A 442 31.10 12.41 -49.34
N LEU A 443 31.37 11.24 -48.77
CA LEU A 443 31.21 9.95 -49.44
C LEU A 443 29.73 9.67 -49.77
N ILE A 444 28.82 9.91 -48.83
CA ILE A 444 27.37 9.74 -49.07
C ILE A 444 26.89 10.73 -50.11
N PHE A 445 27.36 11.98 -50.06
CA PHE A 445 27.02 12.99 -51.08
C PHE A 445 27.54 12.62 -52.46
N CYS A 446 28.78 12.07 -52.56
CA CYS A 446 29.29 11.53 -53.83
C CYS A 446 28.40 10.40 -54.37
N GLY A 447 27.99 9.46 -53.53
CA GLY A 447 27.09 8.35 -53.91
C GLY A 447 25.71 8.84 -54.33
N ALA A 448 25.13 9.78 -53.53
CA ALA A 448 23.85 10.39 -53.85
C ALA A 448 23.88 11.18 -55.16
N GLY A 449 24.97 11.95 -55.37
CA GLY A 449 25.16 12.67 -56.64
C GLY A 449 25.22 11.76 -57.86
N LEU A 450 25.89 10.63 -57.71
CA LEU A 450 25.94 9.63 -58.77
C LEU A 450 24.57 8.99 -59.03
N GLY A 451 23.79 8.69 -57.98
CA GLY A 451 22.43 8.19 -58.08
C GLY A 451 21.48 9.16 -58.77
N VAL A 452 21.50 10.44 -58.34
CA VAL A 452 20.71 11.52 -58.98
C VAL A 452 21.12 11.74 -60.42
N GLY A 453 22.43 11.74 -60.70
CA GLY A 453 22.97 11.86 -62.04
C GLY A 453 22.52 10.71 -62.97
N LEU A 454 22.57 9.47 -62.47
CA LEU A 454 22.10 8.28 -63.22
C LEU A 454 20.60 8.37 -63.51
N ALA A 455 19.78 8.73 -62.52
CA ALA A 455 18.33 8.88 -62.73
C ALA A 455 18.02 9.98 -63.77
N PHE A 456 18.70 11.13 -63.66
CA PHE A 456 18.53 12.24 -64.59
C PHE A 456 19.05 11.89 -66.00
N GLY A 457 20.18 11.17 -66.09
CA GLY A 457 20.71 10.67 -67.38
C GLY A 457 19.76 9.71 -68.08
N LEU A 458 19.13 8.79 -67.34
CA LEU A 458 18.11 7.88 -67.88
C LEU A 458 16.85 8.64 -68.34
N LEU A 459 16.40 9.66 -67.58
CA LEU A 459 15.27 10.48 -67.98
C LEU A 459 15.56 11.28 -69.25
N VAL A 460 16.74 11.86 -69.41
CA VAL A 460 17.13 12.60 -70.61
C VAL A 460 17.20 11.68 -71.83
N VAL A 461 17.88 10.53 -71.68
CA VAL A 461 18.01 9.55 -72.79
C VAL A 461 16.64 8.95 -73.16
N GLY A 462 15.82 8.59 -72.18
CA GLY A 462 14.46 8.09 -72.38
C GLY A 462 13.55 9.15 -73.03
N GLY A 463 13.63 10.41 -72.57
CA GLY A 463 12.89 11.53 -73.20
C GLY A 463 13.31 11.77 -74.68
N LEU A 464 14.62 11.77 -74.93
CA LEU A 464 15.15 11.91 -76.27
C LEU A 464 14.80 10.72 -77.23
N GLU A 465 14.70 9.51 -76.66
CA GLU A 465 14.26 8.34 -77.41
C GLU A 465 12.78 8.38 -77.67
N PHE A 466 11.96 8.87 -76.76
CA PHE A 466 10.53 9.06 -76.93
C PHE A 466 10.20 10.14 -77.99
N MET A 467 11.06 11.14 -78.16
CA MET A 467 10.94 12.17 -79.18
C MET A 467 11.52 11.78 -80.53
N ASP A 468 12.22 10.63 -80.61
CA ASP A 468 12.85 10.15 -81.88
C ASP A 468 11.94 9.15 -82.54
N ASP A 469 11.14 9.59 -83.51
CA ASP A 469 10.17 8.78 -84.28
C ASP A 469 10.84 7.83 -85.25
N ARG A 470 12.17 7.68 -85.27
CA ARG A 470 12.89 6.81 -86.20
C ARG A 470 12.86 5.37 -85.72
N LEU A 471 12.42 4.47 -86.60
CA LEU A 471 12.47 3.04 -86.32
C LEU A 471 13.93 2.54 -86.40
N HIS A 472 14.39 1.88 -85.40
CA HIS A 472 15.80 1.49 -85.25
C HIS A 472 16.00 -0.03 -85.10
N SER A 473 14.93 -0.80 -85.02
CA SER A 473 15.01 -2.24 -84.80
C SER A 473 14.05 -2.97 -85.72
N GLU A 474 14.52 -4.07 -86.30
CA GLU A 474 13.69 -4.99 -87.06
C GLU A 474 12.42 -5.43 -86.31
N LYS A 475 12.49 -5.58 -85.00
CA LYS A 475 11.36 -5.94 -84.16
C LYS A 475 10.31 -4.83 -84.08
N GLU A 476 10.72 -3.57 -84.06
CA GLU A 476 9.80 -2.41 -84.08
C GLU A 476 9.05 -2.29 -85.37
N ILE A 477 9.73 -2.58 -86.50
CA ILE A 477 9.10 -2.61 -87.84
C ILE A 477 8.07 -3.74 -87.94
N LYS A 478 8.41 -4.93 -87.36
CA LYS A 478 7.50 -6.09 -87.34
C LYS A 478 6.27 -5.91 -86.49
N THR A 479 6.37 -5.09 -85.41
CA THR A 479 5.22 -4.80 -84.54
C THR A 479 4.29 -3.74 -85.12
N LEU A 480 4.80 -2.78 -85.88
CA LEU A 480 4.04 -1.70 -86.49
C LEU A 480 3.44 -2.07 -87.81
N LEU A 481 4.08 -2.94 -88.60
CA LEU A 481 3.62 -3.36 -89.92
C LEU A 481 3.43 -4.88 -89.92
N PRO A 482 2.21 -5.39 -90.06
CA PRO A 482 1.94 -6.84 -90.13
C PRO A 482 2.36 -7.50 -91.46
N MET A 483 3.41 -6.99 -92.06
CA MET A 483 3.98 -7.52 -93.31
C MET A 483 5.36 -8.10 -93.04
N GLY A 484 5.66 -9.26 -93.64
CA GLY A 484 6.98 -9.88 -93.55
C GLY A 484 8.03 -9.01 -94.24
N ILE A 485 9.17 -8.81 -93.61
CA ILE A 485 10.32 -8.13 -94.19
C ILE A 485 10.89 -9.02 -95.22
N LEU A 486 10.82 -8.57 -96.50
CA LEU A 486 11.24 -9.33 -97.66
C LEU A 486 12.76 -9.34 -97.88
N SER A 487 13.45 -8.28 -97.46
CA SER A 487 14.92 -8.17 -97.57
C SER A 487 15.44 -7.03 -96.74
N GLU A 488 16.54 -7.24 -96.01
CA GLU A 488 17.33 -6.20 -95.34
C GLU A 488 18.48 -5.81 -96.31
N ILE A 489 18.55 -4.52 -96.64
CA ILE A 489 19.66 -4.01 -97.44
C ILE A 489 20.76 -3.63 -96.46
N PRO A 490 21.90 -4.33 -96.38
CA PRO A 490 22.97 -3.98 -95.52
C PRO A 490 23.54 -2.62 -95.86
N GLU A 491 23.82 -1.82 -94.87
CA GLU A 491 24.40 -0.50 -95.02
C GLU A 491 25.82 -0.63 -95.63
N ILE A 492 26.01 -0.06 -96.78
CA ILE A 492 27.31 -0.08 -97.48
C ILE A 492 28.20 1.00 -96.77
N ILE A 493 29.00 0.55 -95.80
CA ILE A 493 29.90 1.43 -95.10
C ILE A 493 31.16 1.67 -95.92
N SER A 494 31.39 2.92 -96.33
CA SER A 494 32.60 3.31 -96.98
C SER A 494 33.83 3.19 -96.03
N PRO A 495 35.03 2.85 -96.44
CA PRO A 495 36.21 2.77 -95.62
C PRO A 495 36.51 4.07 -94.81
N SER A 496 36.07 5.24 -95.35
CA SER A 496 36.10 6.54 -94.64
C SER A 496 35.07 6.65 -93.54
N ASP A 497 33.92 6.04 -93.68
CA ASP A 497 32.84 6.06 -92.69
C ASP A 497 33.15 5.11 -91.53
N GLU A 498 33.76 3.94 -91.85
CA GLU A 498 34.23 3.00 -90.84
C GLU A 498 35.27 3.66 -89.91
N GLN A 499 36.23 4.42 -90.43
CA GLN A 499 37.21 5.18 -89.66
C GLN A 499 36.54 6.29 -88.86
N SER A 500 35.54 6.97 -89.34
CA SER A 500 34.84 8.03 -88.65
C SER A 500 33.99 7.46 -87.48
N ILE A 501 33.30 6.33 -87.69
CA ILE A 501 32.53 5.61 -86.69
C ILE A 501 33.46 5.08 -85.59
N LYS A 502 34.58 4.44 -85.99
CA LYS A 502 35.58 3.99 -84.98
C LYS A 502 36.17 5.16 -84.17
N LYS A 503 36.48 6.28 -84.82
CA LYS A 503 36.98 7.50 -84.08
C LYS A 503 35.93 8.04 -83.16
N LYS A 504 34.67 8.18 -83.54
CA LYS A 504 33.56 8.66 -82.71
C LYS A 504 33.30 7.70 -81.53
N MET A 505 33.38 6.40 -81.74
CA MET A 505 33.25 5.39 -80.70
C MET A 505 34.40 5.41 -79.76
N MET A 506 35.68 5.51 -80.23
CA MET A 506 36.86 5.69 -79.40
C MET A 506 36.82 6.97 -78.61
N LEU A 507 36.38 8.10 -79.15
CA LEU A 507 36.21 9.36 -78.45
C LEU A 507 35.14 9.26 -77.37
N GLY A 508 34.03 8.56 -77.62
CA GLY A 508 32.98 8.32 -76.64
C GLY A 508 33.45 7.48 -75.46
N TRP A 509 34.21 6.40 -75.76
CA TRP A 509 34.80 5.59 -74.67
C TRP A 509 35.91 6.36 -73.91
N ALA A 510 36.68 7.18 -74.61
CA ALA A 510 37.64 8.06 -73.92
C ALA A 510 36.97 9.09 -73.01
N MET A 511 35.86 9.69 -73.48
CA MET A 511 35.05 10.56 -72.60
C MET A 511 34.44 9.81 -71.43
N ALA A 512 33.91 8.61 -71.61
CA ALA A 512 33.38 7.80 -70.53
C ALA A 512 34.46 7.44 -69.49
N ALA A 513 35.66 7.07 -69.99
CA ALA A 513 36.81 6.78 -69.10
C ALA A 513 37.28 8.04 -68.35
N LEU A 514 37.28 9.21 -68.99
CA LEU A 514 37.64 10.48 -68.38
C LEU A 514 36.61 10.90 -67.30
N VAL A 515 35.29 10.79 -67.56
CA VAL A 515 34.25 11.04 -66.60
C VAL A 515 34.33 10.07 -65.40
N ALA A 516 34.55 8.78 -65.63
CA ALA A 516 34.75 7.80 -64.58
C ALA A 516 35.98 8.12 -63.73
N ALA A 517 37.11 8.49 -64.37
CA ALA A 517 38.33 8.86 -63.69
C ALA A 517 38.17 10.13 -62.84
N THR A 518 37.46 11.15 -63.35
CA THR A 518 37.19 12.36 -62.57
C THR A 518 36.24 12.12 -61.37
N ILE A 519 35.22 11.27 -61.50
CA ILE A 519 34.33 10.87 -60.44
C ILE A 519 35.11 10.08 -59.35
N LEU A 520 35.97 9.13 -59.79
CA LEU A 520 36.82 8.38 -58.87
C LEU A 520 37.85 9.25 -58.16
N ALA A 521 38.52 10.14 -58.90
CA ALA A 521 39.49 11.08 -58.32
C ALA A 521 38.84 12.07 -57.34
N GLY A 522 37.67 12.62 -57.66
CA GLY A 522 36.90 13.50 -56.77
C GLY A 522 36.40 12.75 -55.54
N SER A 523 35.96 11.52 -55.66
CA SER A 523 35.55 10.68 -54.55
C SER A 523 36.72 10.29 -53.65
N ALA A 524 37.88 9.95 -54.21
CA ALA A 524 39.12 9.68 -53.48
C ALA A 524 39.68 10.93 -52.76
N PHE A 525 39.64 12.10 -53.43
CA PHE A 525 40.00 13.36 -52.82
C PHE A 525 39.10 13.71 -51.64
N SER A 526 37.77 13.50 -51.79
CA SER A 526 36.82 13.67 -50.69
C SER A 526 37.07 12.74 -49.52
N TYR A 527 37.48 11.49 -49.79
CA TYR A 527 37.83 10.50 -48.76
C TYR A 527 39.11 10.91 -48.00
N LEU A 528 40.13 11.42 -48.70
CA LEU A 528 41.41 11.84 -48.07
C LEU A 528 41.29 13.14 -47.27
N HIS A 529 40.35 14.03 -47.58
CA HIS A 529 40.11 15.31 -46.91
C HIS A 529 38.92 15.30 -45.93
N THR A 530 38.30 14.13 -45.72
CA THR A 530 37.30 13.89 -44.67
C THR A 530 37.90 13.05 -43.54
#